data_5dd00cd63c4023fdb8287a4c540e8f94
#
_entry.id   5dd00cd63c4023fdb8287a4c540e8f94
#
_cell.length_a   1.000
_cell.length_b   1.000
_cell.length_c   1.000
_cell.angle_alpha   90.00
_cell.angle_beta   90.00
_cell.angle_gamma   90.00
#
_symmetry.space_group_name_H-M   'P 1'
#
loop_
_entity.id
_entity.type
_entity.pdbx_description
1 polymer ?
#
loop_
_entity_poly.entity_id
_entity_poly.type
_entity_poly.pdbx_seq_one_letter_code
_entity_poly.pdbx_strand_id
1 'polypeptide(L)'
;ARIYLGEPAEAVPADGDPEWHHLQKPQLIGATGTLTRRANHIEAAVSGGGDLRVRDDAVFAPWQAGEAKQGAIFYARAGRTETGHALDLELVPVAANGDTFTLLFRGKPLAHAKLSIITPDRWQKQFATDGAGQVTVPRLGAGRY
;
A
#
# COMPACT_ATOMS: atom_id res chain seq x y z
N ALA A 1 -7.64 -0.52 12.42
CA ALA A 1 -7.38 0.02 11.06
C ALA A 1 -8.48 -0.45 10.10
N ARG A 2 -8.57 0.20 8.92
CA ARG A 2 -9.52 -0.18 7.87
C ARG A 2 -8.77 -0.41 6.58
N ILE A 3 -9.09 -1.53 5.91
CA ILE A 3 -8.50 -1.93 4.64
C ILE A 3 -9.57 -1.79 3.57
N TYR A 4 -9.29 -1.00 2.55
CA TYR A 4 -10.18 -0.74 1.42
C TYR A 4 -9.54 -1.28 0.14
N LEU A 5 -10.37 -1.74 -0.78
CA LEU A 5 -10.02 -1.84 -2.20
C LEU A 5 -10.70 -0.67 -2.92
N GLY A 6 -10.02 -0.06 -3.87
CA GLY A 6 -10.57 1.05 -4.66
C GLY A 6 -9.49 1.90 -5.29
N GLU A 7 -9.91 2.79 -6.17
CA GLU A 7 -9.02 3.72 -6.85
C GLU A 7 -8.46 4.77 -5.88
N PRO A 8 -7.12 4.95 -5.84
CA PRO A 8 -6.50 5.85 -4.87
C PRO A 8 -6.96 7.30 -4.98
N ALA A 9 -7.29 7.77 -6.18
CA ALA A 9 -7.74 9.13 -6.45
C ALA A 9 -9.23 9.38 -6.16
N GLU A 10 -9.98 8.32 -5.85
CA GLU A 10 -11.42 8.41 -5.65
C GLU A 10 -11.83 8.24 -4.19
N ALA A 11 -13.01 8.74 -3.85
CA ALA A 11 -13.63 8.43 -2.57
C ALA A 11 -14.14 7.00 -2.60
N VAL A 12 -13.94 6.28 -1.51
CA VAL A 12 -14.55 4.95 -1.37
C VAL A 12 -16.06 5.13 -1.22
N PRO A 13 -16.90 4.55 -2.11
CA PRO A 13 -18.34 4.59 -1.98
C PRO A 13 -18.83 3.96 -0.68
N ALA A 14 -20.04 4.33 -0.23
CA ALA A 14 -20.61 3.83 1.03
C ALA A 14 -20.79 2.30 1.04
N ASP A 15 -21.13 1.74 -0.11
CA ASP A 15 -21.30 0.30 -0.38
C ASP A 15 -20.04 -0.39 -0.90
N GLY A 16 -18.95 0.37 -1.04
CA GLY A 16 -17.65 -0.12 -1.51
C GLY A 16 -17.41 0.16 -2.98
N ASP A 17 -16.17 -0.04 -3.39
CA ASP A 17 -15.76 -0.04 -4.80
C ASP A 17 -16.44 -1.21 -5.55
N PRO A 18 -16.72 -1.09 -6.85
CA PRO A 18 -17.24 -2.21 -7.65
C PRO A 18 -16.40 -3.50 -7.54
N GLU A 19 -15.08 -3.35 -7.41
CA GLU A 19 -14.14 -4.47 -7.26
C GLU A 19 -13.98 -4.93 -5.79
N TRP A 20 -14.68 -4.31 -4.85
CA TRP A 20 -14.61 -4.61 -3.41
C TRP A 20 -14.81 -6.10 -3.08
N HIS A 21 -15.67 -6.77 -3.83
CA HIS A 21 -15.96 -8.18 -3.63
C HIS A 21 -14.75 -9.09 -3.88
N HIS A 22 -13.73 -8.63 -4.60
CA HIS A 22 -12.50 -9.37 -4.84
C HIS A 22 -11.53 -9.35 -3.65
N LEU A 23 -11.63 -8.39 -2.73
CA LEU A 23 -10.79 -8.36 -1.52
C LEU A 23 -11.29 -9.41 -0.51
N GLN A 24 -10.85 -10.64 -0.68
CA GLN A 24 -11.36 -11.78 0.09
C GLN A 24 -10.42 -12.24 1.21
N LYS A 25 -9.12 -12.21 0.99
CA LYS A 25 -8.13 -12.87 1.85
C LYS A 25 -6.89 -12.00 2.13
N PRO A 26 -7.05 -10.74 2.57
CA PRO A 26 -5.89 -9.93 2.92
C PRO A 26 -5.16 -10.56 4.12
N GLN A 27 -3.84 -10.54 4.05
CA GLN A 27 -2.96 -11.07 5.08
C GLN A 27 -2.26 -9.91 5.78
N LEU A 28 -2.25 -9.94 7.10
CA LEU A 28 -1.43 -9.06 7.91
C LEU A 28 0.02 -9.55 7.87
N ILE A 29 0.96 -8.65 7.60
CA ILE A 29 2.39 -8.99 7.56
C ILE A 29 3.08 -8.31 8.74
N GLY A 30 3.76 -9.12 9.56
CA GLY A 30 4.47 -8.64 10.75
C GLY A 30 3.57 -8.24 11.92
N ALA A 31 2.26 -8.44 11.82
CA ALA A 31 1.29 -8.15 12.88
C ALA A 31 0.31 -9.31 13.04
N THR A 32 -0.24 -9.45 14.23
CA THR A 32 -1.34 -10.39 14.52
C THR A 32 -2.61 -9.61 14.83
N GLY A 33 -3.75 -10.16 14.43
CA GLY A 33 -5.02 -9.50 14.67
C GLY A 33 -6.20 -10.23 14.02
N THR A 34 -7.39 -9.68 14.27
CA THR A 34 -8.63 -10.18 13.69
C THR A 34 -9.06 -9.28 12.54
N LEU A 35 -9.43 -9.89 11.42
CA LEU A 35 -9.99 -9.22 10.26
C LEU A 35 -11.49 -9.46 10.22
N THR A 36 -12.27 -8.40 10.23
CA THR A 36 -13.74 -8.45 10.18
C THR A 36 -14.25 -7.72 8.94
N ARG A 37 -14.96 -8.43 8.06
CA ARG A 37 -15.56 -7.83 6.87
C ARG A 37 -16.73 -6.93 7.23
N ARG A 38 -16.77 -5.74 6.67
CA ARG A 38 -17.85 -4.75 6.78
C ARG A 38 -18.48 -4.51 5.40
N ALA A 39 -19.37 -3.54 5.29
CA ALA A 39 -20.06 -3.24 4.02
C ALA A 39 -19.08 -2.85 2.90
N ASN A 40 -18.08 -2.00 3.20
CA ASN A 40 -17.16 -1.44 2.19
C ASN A 40 -15.67 -1.52 2.55
N HIS A 41 -15.32 -2.24 3.62
CA HIS A 41 -13.94 -2.41 4.07
C HIS A 41 -13.76 -3.66 4.93
N ILE A 42 -12.52 -4.02 5.17
CA ILE A 42 -12.17 -4.97 6.23
C ILE A 42 -11.63 -4.18 7.41
N GLU A 43 -12.24 -4.36 8.56
CA GLU A 43 -11.76 -3.82 9.82
C GLU A 43 -10.68 -4.74 10.38
N ALA A 44 -9.49 -4.19 10.62
CA ALA A 44 -8.38 -4.90 11.24
C ALA A 44 -8.22 -4.44 12.69
N ALA A 45 -8.54 -5.33 13.63
CA ALA A 45 -8.24 -5.19 15.04
C ALA A 45 -6.87 -5.83 15.29
N VAL A 46 -5.82 -5.01 15.36
CA VAL A 46 -4.45 -5.46 15.59
C VAL A 46 -3.98 -5.09 16.98
N SER A 47 -3.23 -5.96 17.62
CA SER A 47 -2.54 -5.72 18.88
C SER A 47 -1.09 -5.38 18.62
N GLY A 48 -0.57 -4.38 19.34
CA GLY A 48 0.81 -3.91 19.21
C GLY A 48 0.90 -2.53 18.56
N GLY A 49 2.06 -1.91 18.72
CA GLY A 49 2.41 -0.67 18.03
C GLY A 49 3.22 -0.98 16.77
N GLY A 50 3.28 -0.03 15.87
CA GLY A 50 4.05 -0.13 14.64
C GLY A 50 3.22 0.12 13.39
N ASP A 51 3.85 -0.05 12.26
CA ASP A 51 3.21 0.15 10.96
C ASP A 51 2.42 -1.11 10.57
N LEU A 52 1.21 -0.91 10.07
CA LEU A 52 0.39 -2.00 9.59
C LEU A 52 0.72 -2.29 8.12
N ARG A 53 0.98 -3.55 7.80
CA ARG A 53 1.21 -4.01 6.43
C ARG A 53 0.22 -5.09 6.05
N VAL A 54 -0.25 -5.01 4.83
CA VAL A 54 -1.23 -5.93 4.25
C VAL A 54 -0.75 -6.40 2.90
N ARG A 55 -0.95 -7.68 2.61
CA ARG A 55 -0.73 -8.30 1.32
C ARG A 55 -1.96 -9.08 0.92
N ASP A 56 -2.36 -8.98 -0.35
CA ASP A 56 -3.37 -9.88 -0.94
C ASP A 56 -2.91 -10.28 -2.36
N ASP A 57 -2.79 -11.57 -2.62
CA ASP A 57 -2.43 -12.15 -3.91
C ASP A 57 -3.61 -12.89 -4.56
N ALA A 58 -4.79 -12.75 -3.99
CA ALA A 58 -6.00 -13.44 -4.42
C ALA A 58 -7.12 -12.48 -4.87
N VAL A 59 -6.83 -11.17 -4.99
CA VAL A 59 -7.80 -10.17 -5.47
C VAL A 59 -8.26 -10.51 -6.89
N PHE A 60 -7.32 -10.87 -7.77
CA PHE A 60 -7.64 -11.34 -9.11
C PHE A 60 -7.01 -12.70 -9.38
N ALA A 61 -7.75 -13.57 -10.02
CA ALA A 61 -7.18 -14.83 -10.51
C ALA A 61 -6.11 -14.54 -11.58
N PRO A 62 -5.02 -15.32 -11.63
CA PRO A 62 -4.03 -15.18 -12.69
C PRO A 62 -4.66 -15.29 -14.08
N TRP A 63 -4.26 -14.38 -14.98
CA TRP A 63 -4.79 -14.32 -16.34
C TRP A 63 -3.71 -14.60 -17.37
N GLN A 64 -4.14 -14.97 -18.59
CA GLN A 64 -3.23 -15.19 -19.71
C GLN A 64 -2.84 -13.84 -20.34
N ALA A 65 -1.55 -13.60 -20.48
CA ALA A 65 -1.00 -12.42 -21.15
C ALA A 65 0.03 -12.88 -22.19
N GLY A 66 -0.40 -13.03 -23.42
CA GLY A 66 0.40 -13.67 -24.48
C GLY A 66 0.69 -15.13 -24.14
N GLU A 67 1.95 -15.53 -24.17
CA GLU A 67 2.40 -16.90 -23.83
C GLU A 67 2.60 -17.11 -22.31
N ALA A 68 2.56 -16.06 -21.50
CA ALA A 68 2.80 -16.13 -20.07
C ALA A 68 1.53 -15.95 -19.25
N LYS A 69 1.47 -16.60 -18.08
CA LYS A 69 0.48 -16.29 -17.05
C LYS A 69 0.98 -15.11 -16.20
N GLN A 70 0.10 -14.15 -15.96
CA GLN A 70 0.33 -13.01 -15.09
C GLN A 70 -0.62 -13.05 -13.91
N GLY A 71 -0.23 -12.41 -12.82
CA GLY A 71 -1.05 -12.20 -11.63
C GLY A 71 -0.71 -10.88 -10.97
N ALA A 72 -1.60 -10.39 -10.14
CA ALA A 72 -1.40 -9.19 -9.35
C ALA A 72 -1.24 -9.54 -7.87
N ILE A 73 -0.33 -8.87 -7.21
CA ILE A 73 -0.20 -8.89 -5.75
C ILE A 73 -0.39 -7.47 -5.26
N PHE A 74 -1.31 -7.29 -4.34
CA PHE A 74 -1.62 -6.00 -3.76
C PHE A 74 -0.93 -5.85 -2.41
N TYR A 75 -0.33 -4.69 -2.19
CA TYR A 75 0.32 -4.33 -0.95
C TYR A 75 -0.24 -3.01 -0.43
N ALA A 76 -0.36 -2.91 0.87
CA ALA A 76 -0.68 -1.66 1.54
C ALA A 76 0.16 -1.51 2.82
N ARG A 77 0.54 -0.29 3.14
CA ARG A 77 1.18 0.07 4.40
C ARG A 77 0.47 1.27 5.01
N ALA A 78 0.19 1.20 6.29
CA ALA A 78 -0.29 2.33 7.08
C ALA A 78 0.69 2.59 8.22
N GLY A 79 1.19 3.82 8.28
CA GLY A 79 2.24 4.23 9.21
C GLY A 79 3.59 4.43 8.51
N ARG A 80 4.51 5.07 9.24
CA ARG A 80 5.88 5.36 8.80
C ARG A 80 6.83 5.51 9.99
N THR A 81 6.54 4.76 11.04
CA THR A 81 7.38 4.73 12.26
C THR A 81 8.51 3.73 12.13
N GLU A 82 8.31 2.69 11.33
CA GLU A 82 9.29 1.64 11.13
C GLU A 82 10.14 1.89 9.88
N THR A 83 11.46 1.77 10.04
CA THR A 83 12.45 1.97 8.96
C THR A 83 12.88 0.67 8.27
N GLY A 84 12.30 -0.46 8.67
CA GLY A 84 12.47 -1.75 8.03
C GLY A 84 11.37 -2.05 7.01
N HIS A 85 11.65 -2.96 6.07
CA HIS A 85 10.67 -3.47 5.12
C HIS A 85 10.17 -4.87 5.53
N ALA A 86 8.97 -5.21 5.07
CA ALA A 86 8.41 -6.56 5.22
C ALA A 86 7.61 -7.00 3.98
N LEU A 87 7.37 -6.09 3.03
CA LEU A 87 6.71 -6.38 1.76
C LEU A 87 7.74 -6.48 0.62
N ASP A 88 7.42 -7.24 -0.42
CA ASP A 88 8.28 -7.36 -1.60
C ASP A 88 8.44 -6.04 -2.36
N LEU A 89 7.40 -5.22 -2.38
CA LEU A 89 7.44 -3.85 -2.90
C LEU A 89 6.95 -2.91 -1.79
N GLU A 90 7.81 -2.00 -1.34
CA GLU A 90 7.47 -1.13 -0.21
C GLU A 90 8.21 0.21 -0.26
N LEU A 91 7.49 1.30 0.02
CA LEU A 91 8.06 2.59 0.37
C LEU A 91 8.38 2.61 1.87
N VAL A 92 9.66 2.64 2.19
CA VAL A 92 10.14 2.57 3.57
C VAL A 92 10.73 3.92 3.96
N PRO A 93 10.29 4.56 5.06
CA PRO A 93 10.85 5.83 5.48
C PRO A 93 12.33 5.66 5.90
N VAL A 94 13.17 6.58 5.47
CA VAL A 94 14.60 6.62 5.83
C VAL A 94 14.78 6.88 7.33
N ALA A 95 13.91 7.69 7.89
CA ALA A 95 13.83 7.95 9.33
C ALA A 95 12.38 7.86 9.79
N ALA A 96 12.17 7.43 11.03
CA ALA A 96 10.82 7.32 11.61
C ALA A 96 10.07 8.67 11.50
N ASN A 97 8.85 8.62 10.97
CA ASN A 97 8.01 9.78 10.68
C ASN A 97 8.59 10.80 9.69
N GLY A 98 9.68 10.45 9.01
CA GLY A 98 10.31 11.28 7.97
C GLY A 98 9.49 11.35 6.69
N ASP A 99 9.87 12.27 5.80
CA ASP A 99 9.22 12.51 4.52
C ASP A 99 10.06 12.00 3.33
N THR A 100 11.25 11.45 3.61
CA THR A 100 12.09 10.77 2.63
C THR A 100 11.94 9.27 2.79
N PHE A 101 11.71 8.60 1.68
CA PHE A 101 11.47 7.16 1.60
C PHE A 101 12.44 6.51 0.63
N THR A 102 12.78 5.25 0.89
CA THR A 102 13.42 4.37 -0.08
C THR A 102 12.37 3.43 -0.65
N LEU A 103 12.22 3.38 -1.96
CA LEU A 103 11.43 2.35 -2.63
C LEU A 103 12.27 1.08 -2.72
N LEU A 104 11.78 0.02 -2.10
CA LEU A 104 12.44 -1.28 -2.10
C LEU A 104 11.63 -2.28 -2.94
N PHE A 105 12.33 -3.06 -3.73
CA PHE A 105 11.81 -4.27 -4.37
C PHE A 105 12.63 -5.47 -3.91
N ARG A 106 11.99 -6.38 -3.17
CA ARG A 106 12.64 -7.55 -2.53
C ARG A 106 13.87 -7.16 -1.72
N GLY A 107 13.73 -6.09 -0.93
CA GLY A 107 14.80 -5.58 -0.08
C GLY A 107 15.90 -4.80 -0.78
N LYS A 108 15.83 -4.60 -2.10
CA LYS A 108 16.83 -3.83 -2.87
C LYS A 108 16.25 -2.49 -3.31
N PRO A 109 17.00 -1.37 -3.19
CA PRO A 109 16.57 -0.08 -3.68
C PRO A 109 16.25 -0.09 -5.17
N LEU A 110 15.13 0.50 -5.54
CA LEU A 110 14.67 0.61 -6.92
C LEU A 110 14.90 2.05 -7.42
N ALA A 111 16.00 2.24 -8.14
CA ALA A 111 16.38 3.54 -8.68
C ALA A 111 15.54 3.91 -9.92
N HIS A 112 15.34 5.22 -10.11
CA HIS A 112 14.66 5.81 -11.27
C HIS A 112 13.24 5.28 -11.51
N ALA A 113 12.61 4.75 -10.47
CA ALA A 113 11.23 4.29 -10.52
C ALA A 113 10.26 5.48 -10.46
N LYS A 114 9.24 5.46 -11.31
CA LYS A 114 8.16 6.45 -11.29
C LYS A 114 7.15 6.11 -10.21
N LEU A 115 6.73 7.13 -9.47
CA LEU A 115 5.76 7.06 -8.38
C LEU A 115 4.69 8.12 -8.62
N SER A 116 3.43 7.73 -8.52
CA SER A 116 2.31 8.66 -8.42
C SER A 116 1.92 8.80 -6.96
N ILE A 117 2.03 9.99 -6.41
CA ILE A 117 1.60 10.31 -5.06
C ILE A 117 0.27 11.04 -5.15
N ILE A 118 -0.73 10.51 -4.44
CA ILE A 118 -2.06 11.08 -4.36
C ILE A 118 -2.28 11.55 -2.93
N THR A 119 -2.56 12.84 -2.76
CA THR A 119 -2.73 13.48 -1.44
C THR A 119 -4.13 13.20 -0.88
N PRO A 120 -4.36 13.51 0.42
CA PRO A 120 -5.70 13.43 1.01
C PRO A 120 -6.77 14.26 0.27
N ASP A 121 -6.37 15.39 -0.33
CA ASP A 121 -7.22 16.25 -1.17
C ASP A 121 -7.34 15.73 -2.63
N ARG A 122 -6.84 14.51 -2.87
CA ARG A 122 -6.88 13.82 -4.18
C ARG A 122 -6.07 14.52 -5.28
N TRP A 123 -5.16 15.39 -4.90
CA TRP A 123 -4.22 15.96 -5.85
C TRP A 123 -3.12 14.93 -6.16
N GLN A 124 -2.79 14.76 -7.43
CA GLN A 124 -1.82 13.78 -7.90
C GLN A 124 -0.57 14.46 -8.44
N LYS A 125 0.58 13.97 -8.03
CA LYS A 125 1.89 14.38 -8.56
C LYS A 125 2.76 13.17 -8.81
N GLN A 126 3.52 13.24 -9.91
CA GLN A 126 4.52 12.23 -10.24
C GLN A 126 5.88 12.62 -9.64
N PHE A 127 6.54 11.62 -9.09
CA PHE A 127 7.89 11.65 -8.58
C PHE A 127 8.70 10.53 -9.24
N ALA A 128 10.02 10.61 -9.12
CA ALA A 128 10.92 9.51 -9.44
C ALA A 128 11.91 9.31 -8.31
N THR A 129 12.27 8.07 -8.05
CA THR A 129 13.37 7.77 -7.12
C THR A 129 14.69 8.17 -7.74
N ASP A 130 15.62 8.60 -6.93
CA ASP A 130 17.00 8.89 -7.31
C ASP A 130 17.84 7.62 -7.57
N GLY A 131 19.14 7.76 -7.76
CA GLY A 131 20.06 6.65 -7.97
C GLY A 131 20.20 5.71 -6.76
N ALA A 132 19.82 6.17 -5.55
CA ALA A 132 19.78 5.37 -4.32
C ALA A 132 18.38 4.77 -4.05
N GLY A 133 17.42 4.95 -4.96
CA GLY A 133 16.04 4.50 -4.79
C GLY A 133 15.24 5.38 -3.84
N GLN A 134 15.69 6.61 -3.54
CA GLN A 134 15.05 7.49 -2.57
C GLN A 134 14.16 8.53 -3.24
N VAL A 135 13.11 8.93 -2.53
CA VAL A 135 12.19 9.99 -2.93
C VAL A 135 11.75 10.77 -1.70
N THR A 136 11.70 12.09 -1.79
CA THR A 136 11.12 12.95 -0.76
C THR A 136 9.73 13.38 -1.18
N VAL A 137 8.75 13.06 -0.33
CA VAL A 137 7.33 13.37 -0.55
C VAL A 137 6.91 14.45 0.45
N PRO A 138 6.71 15.71 0.01
CA PRO A 138 6.28 16.74 0.92
C PRO A 138 4.89 16.45 1.48
N ARG A 139 4.74 16.58 2.80
CA ARG A 139 3.43 16.46 3.44
C ARG A 139 2.61 17.72 3.25
N LEU A 140 1.44 17.55 2.67
CA LEU A 140 0.48 18.64 2.43
C LEU A 140 -0.75 18.57 3.37
N GLY A 141 -0.66 17.79 4.43
CA GLY A 141 -1.74 17.60 5.39
C GLY A 141 -1.71 16.24 6.08
N ALA A 142 -2.64 16.02 7.00
CA ALA A 142 -2.88 14.72 7.61
C ALA A 142 -3.85 13.90 6.75
N GLY A 143 -3.62 12.60 6.65
CA GLY A 143 -4.52 11.71 5.92
C GLY A 143 -3.80 10.61 5.16
N ARG A 144 -4.54 10.00 4.22
CA ARG A 144 -4.01 8.94 3.37
C ARG A 144 -3.26 9.55 2.17
N TYR A 145 -2.11 9.01 1.91
CA TYR A 145 -1.33 9.25 0.71
C TYR A 145 -1.20 7.97 -0.08
#